data_222225f89e8e9adf20a66cc58c9051fb
#
_entry.id   222225f89e8e9adf20a66cc58c9051fb
#
_cell.length_a   1.000
_cell.length_b   1.000
_cell.length_c   1.000
_cell.angle_alpha   90.00
_cell.angle_beta   90.00
_cell.angle_gamma   90.00
#
_symmetry.space_group_name_H-M   'P 1'
#
loop_
_entity.id
_entity.type
_entity.pdbx_description
1 polymer ?
#
loop_
_entity_poly.entity_id
_entity_poly.type
_entity_poly.pdbx_seq_one_letter_code
_entity_poly.pdbx_strand_id
1 'polypeptide(L)'
;MKCEVKYDGSTSLFVNGKKINASAYMTYFDENSRAAKFAERGYKLFSVCAYFSDLPINEQSGFTPCRGNGIFDCGEDYSEFDQNVRAVLAACPDAYLFPRVYITMPRKWAAENPCEIGKTGITPTGRELLYSKRFRLDGGELLKKFVRHVEQSDYAGHIIGYQVSGGQTQEWFYFDLNGGFCENAWPYYREYLLDNGKVASSLPSKPNADYYRFCNVSAAETVEYFAKIAKEESGKIVGTFYGYSVEVPDPGFGTHALGKIVNSPYLDFFCSPVSYRNLRALKEDSADMVPTASILARGKMYFTEADIRTHLSDYPERSRKDIKLPVPYRGSIWFGGKDTGDDILHLRKVLAKCLCSNKALWWFDMWGGWYDCVLAEMEEYRHILSLTGGTYTAKKCKAAVFINETAPQGEWCGLLAACGVPYDIFLSEDYSLAKDYGLFVSLTEQNDDIRFYAQNNRIPYFCTAAKEKEDLSGMIDSTPFVRITHDHIVYLGNGFFAIHGTKTGETQLCFDRKVRLIPIGTESRILEGKDIPIFVKECETVIFRIWDIQTE
;
A
#
# COMPACT_ATOMS: atom_id res chain seq x y z
N MET A 1 -19.19 15.39 10.65
CA MET A 1 -19.36 14.67 9.36
C MET A 1 -19.26 13.18 9.60
N LYS A 2 -20.15 12.36 9.01
CA LYS A 2 -20.07 10.89 9.10
C LYS A 2 -19.27 10.37 7.92
N CYS A 3 -18.19 9.64 8.19
CA CYS A 3 -17.41 8.95 7.17
C CYS A 3 -17.32 7.46 7.51
N GLU A 4 -17.46 6.60 6.53
CA GLU A 4 -17.44 5.15 6.72
C GLU A 4 -16.94 4.43 5.47
N VAL A 5 -16.24 3.34 5.67
CA VAL A 5 -15.93 2.34 4.65
C VAL A 5 -17.02 1.30 4.67
N LYS A 6 -17.62 1.02 3.52
CA LYS A 6 -18.68 0.00 3.37
C LYS A 6 -18.34 -0.97 2.26
N TYR A 7 -18.81 -2.20 2.43
CA TYR A 7 -18.80 -3.21 1.40
C TYR A 7 -20.20 -3.30 0.76
N ASP A 8 -20.27 -2.94 -0.52
CA ASP A 8 -21.48 -2.98 -1.35
C ASP A 8 -21.28 -3.82 -2.63
N GLY A 9 -20.61 -4.99 -2.48
CA GLY A 9 -20.08 -5.77 -3.58
C GLY A 9 -18.62 -5.41 -3.90
N SER A 10 -18.20 -4.23 -3.49
CA SER A 10 -16.82 -3.74 -3.45
C SER A 10 -16.64 -2.82 -2.25
N THR A 11 -15.40 -2.67 -1.77
CA THR A 11 -15.10 -1.75 -0.68
C THR A 11 -15.14 -0.31 -1.20
N SER A 12 -15.91 0.55 -0.57
CA SER A 12 -16.16 1.92 -1.01
C SER A 12 -16.17 2.90 0.15
N LEU A 13 -15.75 4.14 -0.13
CA LEU A 13 -15.73 5.24 0.82
C LEU A 13 -17.02 6.06 0.72
N PHE A 14 -17.67 6.27 1.86
CA PHE A 14 -18.89 7.06 1.95
C PHE A 14 -18.70 8.24 2.90
N VAL A 15 -19.15 9.42 2.48
CA VAL A 15 -19.21 10.63 3.29
C VAL A 15 -20.65 11.09 3.34
N ASN A 16 -21.21 11.22 4.55
CA ASN A 16 -22.61 11.54 4.79
C ASN A 16 -23.59 10.68 3.96
N GLY A 17 -23.30 9.38 3.84
CA GLY A 17 -24.09 8.42 3.10
C GLY A 17 -23.93 8.45 1.58
N LYS A 18 -23.12 9.35 1.02
CA LYS A 18 -22.83 9.44 -0.42
C LYS A 18 -21.50 8.77 -0.70
N LYS A 19 -21.47 7.84 -1.66
CA LYS A 19 -20.22 7.25 -2.19
C LYS A 19 -19.38 8.34 -2.85
N ILE A 20 -18.10 8.41 -2.50
CA ILE A 20 -17.16 9.36 -3.09
C ILE A 20 -16.08 8.61 -3.88
N ASN A 21 -15.49 9.31 -4.85
CA ASN A 21 -14.34 8.78 -5.58
C ASN A 21 -13.13 8.73 -4.64
N ALA A 22 -12.57 7.55 -4.44
CA ALA A 22 -11.42 7.31 -3.59
C ALA A 22 -10.09 7.49 -4.36
N SER A 23 -9.99 8.58 -5.12
CA SER A 23 -8.79 9.02 -5.83
C SER A 23 -8.26 10.28 -5.15
N ALA A 24 -7.06 10.19 -4.56
CA ALA A 24 -6.49 11.24 -3.73
C ALA A 24 -5.20 11.81 -4.32
N TYR A 25 -4.82 12.99 -3.83
CA TYR A 25 -3.52 13.61 -4.08
C TYR A 25 -2.79 13.87 -2.76
N MET A 26 -1.48 13.68 -2.76
CA MET A 26 -0.61 13.92 -1.62
C MET A 26 0.79 14.36 -2.04
N THR A 27 1.43 15.20 -1.23
CA THR A 27 2.84 15.57 -1.32
C THR A 27 3.48 15.67 0.06
N TYR A 28 4.81 15.55 0.16
CA TYR A 28 5.54 15.90 1.37
C TYR A 28 5.89 17.40 1.44
N PHE A 29 6.07 18.04 0.29
CA PHE A 29 6.43 19.45 0.23
C PHE A 29 5.20 20.31 -0.06
N ASP A 30 4.43 20.62 0.98
CA ASP A 30 3.17 21.34 0.86
C ASP A 30 3.31 22.72 0.17
N GLU A 31 4.47 23.37 0.31
CA GLU A 31 4.78 24.61 -0.40
C GLU A 31 4.86 24.45 -1.93
N ASN A 32 5.13 23.23 -2.40
CA ASN A 32 5.15 22.87 -3.82
C ASN A 32 3.87 22.13 -4.25
N SER A 33 2.86 22.07 -3.38
CA SER A 33 1.63 21.31 -3.62
C SER A 33 0.95 21.68 -4.94
N ARG A 34 0.46 20.68 -5.64
CA ARG A 34 -0.38 20.82 -6.83
C ARG A 34 -1.87 20.59 -6.54
N ALA A 35 -2.26 20.69 -5.25
CA ALA A 35 -3.66 20.51 -4.85
C ALA A 35 -4.63 21.34 -5.68
N ALA A 36 -4.31 22.61 -6.01
CA ALA A 36 -5.12 23.44 -6.88
C ALA A 36 -5.30 22.84 -8.28
N LYS A 37 -4.23 22.36 -8.91
CA LYS A 37 -4.28 21.74 -10.24
C LYS A 37 -5.09 20.45 -10.24
N PHE A 38 -5.00 19.65 -9.18
CA PHE A 38 -5.81 18.45 -9.02
C PHE A 38 -7.29 18.78 -8.72
N ALA A 39 -7.56 19.80 -7.90
CA ALA A 39 -8.91 20.28 -7.63
C ALA A 39 -9.63 20.77 -8.90
N GLU A 40 -8.94 21.51 -9.78
CA GLU A 40 -9.44 21.94 -11.10
C GLU A 40 -9.86 20.76 -11.97
N ARG A 41 -9.24 19.58 -11.78
CA ARG A 41 -9.57 18.31 -12.47
C ARG A 41 -10.56 17.45 -11.70
N GLY A 42 -11.22 18.04 -10.70
CA GLY A 42 -12.31 17.42 -9.96
C GLY A 42 -11.90 16.46 -8.85
N TYR A 43 -10.63 16.41 -8.47
CA TYR A 43 -10.21 15.69 -7.25
C TYR A 43 -10.79 16.40 -6.03
N LYS A 44 -11.25 15.61 -5.06
CA LYS A 44 -11.84 16.10 -3.82
C LYS A 44 -11.20 15.51 -2.57
N LEU A 45 -10.34 14.53 -2.73
CA LEU A 45 -9.70 13.82 -1.63
C LEU A 45 -8.21 14.17 -1.59
N PHE A 46 -7.77 14.69 -0.45
CA PHE A 46 -6.39 15.12 -0.26
C PHE A 46 -5.85 14.63 1.08
N SER A 47 -4.55 14.36 1.13
CA SER A 47 -3.85 14.12 2.37
C SER A 47 -2.88 15.25 2.66
N VAL A 48 -2.79 15.66 3.92
CA VAL A 48 -1.86 16.66 4.43
C VAL A 48 -1.05 16.03 5.55
N CYS A 49 0.28 16.20 5.53
CA CYS A 49 1.14 15.62 6.53
C CYS A 49 1.15 16.44 7.83
N ALA A 50 1.18 15.72 8.97
CA ALA A 50 1.40 16.29 10.29
C ALA A 50 2.65 15.64 10.90
N TYR A 51 3.64 16.42 11.26
CA TYR A 51 4.91 15.97 11.81
C TYR A 51 5.00 16.32 13.29
N PHE A 52 5.14 15.30 14.16
CA PHE A 52 5.25 15.53 15.61
C PHE A 52 6.64 16.05 16.00
N SER A 53 7.65 15.65 15.25
CA SER A 53 9.03 16.10 15.42
C SER A 53 9.70 16.40 14.07
N ASP A 54 10.78 17.16 14.09
CA ASP A 54 11.63 17.47 12.94
C ASP A 54 12.61 16.34 12.57
N LEU A 55 12.49 15.17 13.19
CA LEU A 55 13.33 14.03 12.85
C LEU A 55 13.21 13.65 11.37
N PRO A 56 14.32 13.27 10.72
CA PRO A 56 14.30 12.84 9.33
C PRO A 56 13.30 11.70 9.07
N ILE A 57 12.81 11.59 7.86
CA ILE A 57 11.94 10.46 7.46
C ILE A 57 12.71 9.14 7.59
N ASN A 58 13.97 9.13 7.20
CA ASN A 58 14.89 8.00 7.38
C ASN A 58 16.34 8.49 7.56
N GLU A 59 17.17 7.61 8.07
CA GLU A 59 18.58 7.91 8.36
C GLU A 59 19.40 8.11 7.08
N GLN A 60 19.01 7.46 5.99
CA GLN A 60 19.74 7.53 4.70
C GLN A 60 19.56 8.87 4.02
N SER A 61 18.33 9.39 3.98
CA SER A 61 18.07 10.70 3.36
C SER A 61 18.52 11.85 4.23
N GLY A 62 18.40 11.73 5.54
CA GLY A 62 18.77 12.76 6.50
C GLY A 62 17.94 14.03 6.41
N PHE A 63 16.87 14.08 5.58
CA PHE A 63 16.04 15.27 5.44
C PHE A 63 14.72 15.13 6.19
N THR A 64 14.20 16.27 6.68
CA THR A 64 12.86 16.38 7.23
C THR A 64 11.94 17.11 6.24
N PRO A 65 10.71 16.63 6.01
CA PRO A 65 9.77 17.30 5.15
C PRO A 65 9.09 18.52 5.78
N CYS A 66 9.03 18.64 7.12
CA CYS A 66 8.51 19.84 7.77
C CYS A 66 9.47 21.01 7.57
N ARG A 67 8.94 22.23 7.40
CA ARG A 67 9.73 23.45 7.16
C ARG A 67 10.18 24.12 8.45
N GLY A 68 9.35 23.98 9.49
CA GLY A 68 9.64 24.48 10.84
C GLY A 68 10.13 23.38 11.76
N ASN A 69 9.94 23.57 13.03
CA ASN A 69 10.05 22.50 14.01
C ASN A 69 8.83 21.60 13.89
N GLY A 70 8.97 20.31 14.30
CA GLY A 70 7.81 19.48 14.49
C GLY A 70 6.85 20.06 15.55
N ILE A 71 5.58 19.67 15.48
CA ILE A 71 4.49 20.21 16.31
C ILE A 71 4.86 20.24 17.81
N PHE A 72 5.60 19.23 18.29
CA PHE A 72 5.90 19.06 19.71
C PHE A 72 7.38 19.27 20.08
N ASP A 73 8.22 19.73 19.15
CA ASP A 73 9.65 19.92 19.44
C ASP A 73 9.93 21.09 20.40
N CYS A 74 9.19 22.19 20.26
CA CYS A 74 9.36 23.42 21.03
C CYS A 74 8.07 23.87 21.74
N GLY A 75 7.13 22.96 21.95
CA GLY A 75 5.81 23.25 22.48
C GLY A 75 4.74 22.58 21.63
N GLU A 76 3.54 23.16 21.62
CA GLU A 76 2.41 22.71 20.78
C GLU A 76 2.17 23.75 19.70
N ASP A 77 2.88 23.65 18.57
CA ASP A 77 2.74 24.56 17.44
C ASP A 77 2.13 23.84 16.23
N TYR A 78 0.85 24.04 16.02
CA TYR A 78 0.09 23.47 14.90
C TYR A 78 0.07 24.37 13.65
N SER A 79 0.74 25.51 13.66
CA SER A 79 0.59 26.57 12.66
C SER A 79 0.93 26.12 11.24
N GLU A 80 2.00 25.35 11.06
CA GLU A 80 2.40 24.82 9.74
C GLU A 80 1.32 23.87 9.20
N PHE A 81 0.86 22.93 10.02
CA PHE A 81 -0.20 21.98 9.63
C PHE A 81 -1.50 22.71 9.28
N ASP A 82 -1.96 23.64 10.14
CA ASP A 82 -3.17 24.41 9.91
C ASP A 82 -3.09 25.26 8.62
N GLN A 83 -1.93 25.85 8.35
CA GLN A 83 -1.69 26.60 7.13
C GLN A 83 -1.78 25.71 5.89
N ASN A 84 -1.21 24.53 5.92
CA ASN A 84 -1.24 23.56 4.81
C ASN A 84 -2.67 23.07 4.55
N VAL A 85 -3.43 22.77 5.60
CA VAL A 85 -4.86 22.42 5.49
C VAL A 85 -5.66 23.57 4.82
N ARG A 86 -5.49 24.81 5.32
CA ARG A 86 -6.20 25.96 4.75
C ARG A 86 -5.79 26.26 3.31
N ALA A 87 -4.55 26.00 2.93
CA ALA A 87 -4.09 26.14 1.54
C ALA A 87 -4.82 25.16 0.61
N VAL A 88 -5.02 23.92 1.03
CA VAL A 88 -5.82 22.94 0.25
C VAL A 88 -7.28 23.38 0.18
N LEU A 89 -7.88 23.84 1.28
CA LEU A 89 -9.27 24.29 1.30
C LEU A 89 -9.49 25.59 0.51
N ALA A 90 -8.51 26.48 0.44
CA ALA A 90 -8.55 27.64 -0.45
C ALA A 90 -8.59 27.24 -1.93
N ALA A 91 -7.88 26.17 -2.29
CA ALA A 91 -7.87 25.62 -3.65
C ALA A 91 -9.12 24.76 -3.96
N CYS A 92 -9.66 24.06 -2.96
CA CYS A 92 -10.82 23.18 -3.07
C CYS A 92 -11.72 23.32 -1.83
N PRO A 93 -12.66 24.29 -1.82
CA PRO A 93 -13.49 24.57 -0.64
C PRO A 93 -14.39 23.41 -0.19
N ASP A 94 -14.65 22.43 -1.02
CA ASP A 94 -15.42 21.22 -0.72
C ASP A 94 -14.54 19.97 -0.64
N ALA A 95 -13.23 20.12 -0.37
CA ALA A 95 -12.32 19.02 -0.21
C ALA A 95 -12.63 18.16 1.02
N TYR A 96 -12.31 16.88 0.92
CA TYR A 96 -12.21 15.93 2.00
C TYR A 96 -10.74 15.66 2.32
N LEU A 97 -10.39 15.68 3.60
CA LEU A 97 -9.02 15.57 4.05
C LEU A 97 -8.85 14.38 5.00
N PHE A 98 -7.74 13.68 4.88
CA PHE A 98 -7.27 12.71 5.86
C PHE A 98 -5.80 13.00 6.19
N PRO A 99 -5.52 13.62 7.36
CA PRO A 99 -4.15 13.87 7.79
C PRO A 99 -3.33 12.59 7.87
N ARG A 100 -2.12 12.61 7.30
CA ARG A 100 -1.07 11.60 7.51
C ARG A 100 -0.24 12.05 8.70
N VAL A 101 -0.43 11.39 9.84
CA VAL A 101 0.16 11.79 11.11
C VAL A 101 1.42 11.00 11.37
N TYR A 102 2.57 11.66 11.27
CA TYR A 102 3.86 11.05 11.56
C TYR A 102 4.14 11.16 13.06
N ILE A 103 3.88 10.04 13.75
CA ILE A 103 4.03 9.91 15.21
C ILE A 103 5.48 9.52 15.49
N THR A 104 6.30 10.51 15.79
CA THR A 104 7.69 10.34 16.26
C THR A 104 7.94 11.28 17.42
N MET A 105 8.78 10.86 18.37
CA MET A 105 8.97 11.60 19.61
C MET A 105 9.97 12.75 19.42
N PRO A 106 9.74 13.90 20.07
CA PRO A 106 10.66 15.02 20.06
C PRO A 106 12.07 14.64 20.56
N ARG A 107 13.09 15.29 20.06
CA ARG A 107 14.49 15.05 20.45
C ARG A 107 14.71 15.16 21.96
N LYS A 108 14.01 16.09 22.62
CA LYS A 108 14.03 16.23 24.07
C LYS A 108 13.54 14.95 24.77
N TRP A 109 12.42 14.39 24.30
CA TRP A 109 11.90 13.14 24.85
C TRP A 109 12.91 11.99 24.69
N ALA A 110 13.56 11.89 23.53
CA ALA A 110 14.58 10.89 23.27
C ALA A 110 15.77 11.02 24.24
N ALA A 111 16.20 12.24 24.54
CA ALA A 111 17.26 12.51 25.50
C ALA A 111 16.86 12.17 26.94
N GLU A 112 15.61 12.40 27.31
CA GLU A 112 15.06 12.09 28.65
C GLU A 112 14.73 10.60 28.85
N ASN A 113 14.55 9.84 27.75
CA ASN A 113 14.17 8.43 27.75
C ASN A 113 15.16 7.54 26.96
N PRO A 114 16.46 7.53 27.29
CA PRO A 114 17.49 6.83 26.52
C PRO A 114 17.30 5.31 26.46
N CYS A 115 16.56 4.73 27.41
CA CYS A 115 16.22 3.30 27.41
C CYS A 115 15.11 2.93 26.42
N GLU A 116 14.41 3.91 25.87
CA GLU A 116 13.32 3.73 24.90
C GLU A 116 13.78 4.01 23.45
N ILE A 117 15.06 4.32 23.28
CA ILE A 117 15.67 4.69 22.00
C ILE A 117 16.52 3.54 21.48
N GLY A 118 16.39 3.28 20.18
CA GLY A 118 17.22 2.30 19.49
C GLY A 118 18.69 2.72 19.41
N LYS A 119 19.58 1.74 19.27
CA LYS A 119 21.02 1.95 19.16
C LYS A 119 21.56 1.18 17.99
N THR A 120 22.50 1.79 17.25
CA THR A 120 23.36 1.10 16.29
C THR A 120 24.74 0.96 16.92
N GLY A 121 25.05 -0.24 17.41
CA GLY A 121 26.18 -0.45 18.32
C GLY A 121 25.98 0.32 19.64
N ILE A 122 26.87 1.28 19.94
CA ILE A 122 26.77 2.13 21.12
C ILE A 122 26.11 3.49 20.83
N THR A 123 25.86 3.82 19.57
CA THR A 123 25.35 5.14 19.14
C THR A 123 23.83 5.14 19.16
N PRO A 124 23.18 6.03 19.95
CA PRO A 124 21.74 6.22 19.88
C PRO A 124 21.31 6.72 18.49
N THR A 125 20.22 6.17 17.97
CA THR A 125 19.66 6.60 16.68
C THR A 125 18.76 7.84 16.78
N GLY A 126 18.36 8.21 18.00
CA GLY A 126 17.35 9.22 18.25
C GLY A 126 15.92 8.75 17.97
N ARG A 127 15.73 7.50 17.54
CA ARG A 127 14.44 6.89 17.20
C ARG A 127 13.91 6.05 18.33
N GLU A 128 12.63 6.21 18.64
CA GLU A 128 11.88 5.36 19.53
C GLU A 128 11.82 3.90 19.03
N LEU A 129 11.82 2.97 19.99
CA LEU A 129 11.65 1.55 19.71
C LEU A 129 10.15 1.24 19.59
N LEU A 130 9.73 0.60 18.49
CA LEU A 130 8.32 0.33 18.21
C LEU A 130 7.68 -0.62 19.26
N TYR A 131 8.48 -1.39 19.97
CA TYR A 131 8.02 -2.21 21.09
C TYR A 131 7.96 -1.47 22.45
N SER A 132 8.39 -0.21 22.52
CA SER A 132 8.39 0.58 23.75
C SER A 132 6.96 0.90 24.22
N LYS A 133 6.61 0.45 25.41
CA LYS A 133 5.34 0.82 26.05
C LYS A 133 5.30 2.31 26.42
N ARG A 134 6.46 2.88 26.78
CA ARG A 134 6.57 4.30 27.10
C ARG A 134 6.31 5.16 25.87
N PHE A 135 6.89 4.78 24.71
CA PHE A 135 6.58 5.44 23.44
C PHE A 135 5.09 5.41 23.14
N ARG A 136 4.44 4.22 23.29
CA ARG A 136 2.98 4.12 23.06
C ARG A 136 2.21 5.09 23.94
N LEU A 137 2.52 5.16 25.23
CA LEU A 137 1.81 6.03 26.19
C LEU A 137 2.03 7.52 25.86
N ASP A 138 3.27 7.95 25.78
CA ASP A 138 3.59 9.37 25.59
C ASP A 138 3.23 9.84 24.18
N GLY A 139 3.54 9.05 23.15
CA GLY A 139 3.11 9.33 21.77
C GLY A 139 1.59 9.33 21.60
N GLY A 140 0.89 8.47 22.37
CA GLY A 140 -0.57 8.44 22.43
C GLY A 140 -1.15 9.74 23.00
N GLU A 141 -0.55 10.31 24.03
CA GLU A 141 -0.98 11.62 24.55
C GLU A 141 -0.75 12.75 23.54
N LEU A 142 0.38 12.73 22.80
CA LEU A 142 0.62 13.69 21.72
C LEU A 142 -0.42 13.53 20.60
N LEU A 143 -0.75 12.29 20.22
CA LEU A 143 -1.76 12.02 19.20
C LEU A 143 -3.15 12.50 19.63
N LYS A 144 -3.54 12.30 20.90
CA LYS A 144 -4.80 12.84 21.43
C LYS A 144 -4.87 14.36 21.33
N LYS A 145 -3.80 15.05 21.71
CA LYS A 145 -3.71 16.51 21.59
C LYS A 145 -3.87 16.96 20.15
N PHE A 146 -3.17 16.32 19.22
CA PHE A 146 -3.27 16.63 17.80
C PHE A 146 -4.68 16.41 17.27
N VAL A 147 -5.28 15.23 17.51
CA VAL A 147 -6.63 14.93 17.03
C VAL A 147 -7.65 15.92 17.61
N ARG A 148 -7.57 16.24 18.90
CA ARG A 148 -8.46 17.23 19.53
C ARG A 148 -8.31 18.62 18.94
N HIS A 149 -7.09 19.07 18.65
CA HIS A 149 -6.85 20.33 17.96
C HIS A 149 -7.56 20.34 16.60
N VAL A 150 -7.38 19.29 15.80
CA VAL A 150 -8.01 19.17 14.47
C VAL A 150 -9.54 19.13 14.57
N GLU A 151 -10.10 18.34 15.50
CA GLU A 151 -11.55 18.21 15.66
C GLU A 151 -12.23 19.46 16.25
N GLN A 152 -11.45 20.37 16.87
CA GLN A 152 -11.94 21.66 17.38
C GLN A 152 -11.70 22.81 16.42
N SER A 153 -11.02 22.59 15.29
CA SER A 153 -10.70 23.61 14.29
C SER A 153 -11.92 24.03 13.46
N ASP A 154 -11.81 25.16 12.78
CA ASP A 154 -12.80 25.66 11.81
C ASP A 154 -12.91 24.76 10.56
N TYR A 155 -11.91 23.93 10.30
CA TYR A 155 -11.87 22.97 9.19
C TYR A 155 -12.22 21.52 9.59
N ALA A 156 -12.59 21.25 10.83
CA ALA A 156 -12.94 19.89 11.31
C ALA A 156 -14.03 19.21 10.46
N GLY A 157 -14.92 20.02 9.86
CA GLY A 157 -15.97 19.56 8.94
C GLY A 157 -15.45 19.00 7.61
N HIS A 158 -14.19 19.18 7.27
CA HIS A 158 -13.55 18.64 6.07
C HIS A 158 -12.72 17.38 6.34
N ILE A 159 -12.41 17.10 7.60
CA ILE A 159 -11.61 15.91 7.98
C ILE A 159 -12.52 14.69 7.95
N ILE A 160 -12.17 13.70 7.14
CA ILE A 160 -12.91 12.44 7.02
C ILE A 160 -12.28 11.29 7.81
N GLY A 161 -11.02 11.40 8.15
CA GLY A 161 -10.29 10.35 8.86
C GLY A 161 -8.85 10.73 9.11
N TYR A 162 -8.09 9.77 9.62
CA TYR A 162 -6.67 9.91 9.95
C TYR A 162 -5.88 8.72 9.44
N GLN A 163 -4.66 8.96 8.97
CA GLN A 163 -3.70 7.92 8.67
C GLN A 163 -2.60 7.98 9.74
N VAL A 164 -2.57 6.99 10.65
CA VAL A 164 -1.49 6.88 11.64
C VAL A 164 -0.25 6.30 10.98
N SER A 165 0.88 6.94 11.15
CA SER A 165 2.17 6.55 10.60
C SER A 165 3.28 6.80 11.61
N GLY A 166 4.39 6.09 11.47
CA GLY A 166 5.52 6.17 12.40
C GLY A 166 6.70 5.35 11.89
N GLY A 167 7.73 5.22 12.71
CA GLY A 167 8.93 4.49 12.34
C GLY A 167 9.69 5.10 11.17
N GLN A 168 10.58 4.34 10.56
CA GLN A 168 11.30 4.77 9.38
C GLN A 168 10.35 4.89 8.19
N THR A 169 10.54 5.88 7.34
CA THR A 169 9.75 6.18 6.13
C THR A 169 8.25 6.42 6.36
N GLN A 170 7.82 6.57 7.62
CA GLN A 170 6.40 6.68 8.04
C GLN A 170 5.58 5.40 7.80
N GLU A 171 6.25 4.27 7.61
CA GLU A 171 5.65 2.98 7.24
C GLU A 171 5.79 1.92 8.34
N TRP A 172 6.08 2.35 9.58
CA TRP A 172 6.30 1.51 10.76
C TRP A 172 7.47 0.54 10.63
N PHE A 173 8.46 0.87 9.79
CA PHE A 173 9.70 0.11 9.76
C PHE A 173 10.58 0.45 10.96
N TYR A 174 11.25 -0.57 11.50
CA TYR A 174 12.39 -0.32 12.36
C TYR A 174 13.49 0.38 11.57
N PHE A 175 14.32 1.15 12.28
CA PHE A 175 15.41 1.92 11.67
C PHE A 175 16.59 1.04 11.21
N ASP A 176 16.62 -0.24 11.59
CA ASP A 176 17.63 -1.22 11.19
C ASP A 176 17.02 -2.59 10.87
N LEU A 177 17.80 -3.43 10.19
CA LEU A 177 17.38 -4.79 9.79
C LEU A 177 17.33 -5.79 10.96
N ASN A 178 17.72 -5.37 12.16
CA ASN A 178 17.72 -6.20 13.36
C ASN A 178 16.52 -5.92 14.27
N GLY A 179 15.57 -5.11 13.82
CA GLY A 179 14.37 -4.77 14.61
C GLY A 179 14.68 -4.00 15.88
N GLY A 180 15.67 -3.09 15.84
CA GLY A 180 16.10 -2.35 17.03
C GLY A 180 16.79 -3.23 18.06
N PHE A 181 17.52 -4.27 17.63
CA PHE A 181 18.20 -5.20 18.55
C PHE A 181 19.32 -4.52 19.32
N CYS A 182 19.01 -4.22 20.57
CA CYS A 182 19.96 -3.62 21.52
C CYS A 182 19.59 -4.02 22.96
N GLU A 183 20.41 -3.67 23.93
CA GLU A 183 20.14 -3.99 25.34
C GLU A 183 18.78 -3.46 25.84
N ASN A 184 18.30 -2.35 25.28
CA ASN A 184 17.01 -1.75 25.62
C ASN A 184 15.81 -2.66 25.24
N ALA A 185 16.01 -3.62 24.35
CA ALA A 185 14.98 -4.57 23.97
C ALA A 185 14.68 -5.59 25.07
N TRP A 186 15.66 -5.85 25.96
CA TRP A 186 15.57 -6.97 26.88
C TRP A 186 14.33 -6.98 27.78
N PRO A 187 13.93 -5.88 28.44
CA PRO A 187 12.75 -5.90 29.30
C PRO A 187 11.47 -6.31 28.56
N TYR A 188 11.29 -5.78 27.33
CA TYR A 188 10.13 -6.03 26.47
C TYR A 188 10.14 -7.43 25.87
N TYR A 189 11.29 -7.87 25.38
CA TYR A 189 11.44 -9.22 24.83
C TYR A 189 11.26 -10.30 25.90
N ARG A 190 11.78 -10.09 27.11
CA ARG A 190 11.57 -11.00 28.24
C ARG A 190 10.08 -11.14 28.58
N GLU A 191 9.35 -10.05 28.64
CA GLU A 191 7.90 -10.07 28.88
C GLU A 191 7.19 -10.86 27.78
N TYR A 192 7.48 -10.55 26.51
CA TYR A 192 6.92 -11.29 25.37
C TYR A 192 7.19 -12.80 25.47
N LEU A 193 8.40 -13.20 25.83
CA LEU A 193 8.73 -14.62 26.02
C LEU A 193 7.88 -15.26 27.11
N LEU A 194 7.74 -14.60 28.26
CA LEU A 194 6.92 -15.10 29.37
C LEU A 194 5.45 -15.26 28.96
N ASP A 195 4.89 -14.30 28.27
CA ASP A 195 3.51 -14.34 27.77
C ASP A 195 3.29 -15.48 26.75
N ASN A 196 4.36 -15.92 26.08
CA ASN A 196 4.36 -17.07 25.17
C ASN A 196 4.88 -18.37 25.80
N GLY A 197 4.94 -18.46 27.13
CA GLY A 197 5.36 -19.67 27.86
C GLY A 197 6.84 -20.02 27.72
N LYS A 198 7.68 -19.06 27.32
CA LYS A 198 9.12 -19.21 27.12
C LYS A 198 9.90 -18.47 28.21
N VAL A 199 11.09 -18.97 28.53
CA VAL A 199 11.99 -18.37 29.51
C VAL A 199 13.39 -18.22 28.90
N ALA A 200 13.96 -17.03 29.05
CA ALA A 200 15.37 -16.77 28.76
C ALA A 200 15.97 -15.90 29.87
N SER A 201 17.27 -15.97 30.07
CA SER A 201 18.01 -15.18 31.06
C SER A 201 18.60 -13.88 30.49
N SER A 202 18.72 -13.79 29.17
CA SER A 202 19.28 -12.63 28.45
C SER A 202 18.79 -12.61 27.01
N LEU A 203 19.07 -11.52 26.28
CA LEU A 203 18.94 -11.48 24.84
C LEU A 203 19.80 -12.58 24.20
N PRO A 204 19.38 -13.16 23.06
CA PRO A 204 20.24 -14.02 22.26
C PRO A 204 21.47 -13.24 21.76
N SER A 205 22.54 -13.93 21.35
CA SER A 205 23.76 -13.27 20.84
C SER A 205 23.53 -12.49 19.54
N LYS A 206 22.47 -12.85 18.79
CA LYS A 206 21.99 -12.17 17.58
C LYS A 206 20.48 -12.38 17.47
N PRO A 207 19.75 -11.53 16.71
CA PRO A 207 18.32 -11.74 16.47
C PRO A 207 18.05 -13.16 15.93
N ASN A 208 17.00 -13.78 16.44
CA ASN A 208 16.52 -15.09 16.02
C ASN A 208 15.02 -15.01 15.66
N ALA A 209 14.45 -16.12 15.24
CA ALA A 209 13.05 -16.18 14.83
C ALA A 209 12.06 -15.68 15.90
N ASP A 210 12.31 -16.01 17.18
CA ASP A 210 11.46 -15.54 18.29
C ASP A 210 11.60 -14.03 18.50
N TYR A 211 12.81 -13.49 18.35
CA TYR A 211 13.03 -12.04 18.44
C TYR A 211 12.37 -11.30 17.29
N TYR A 212 12.53 -11.77 16.04
CA TYR A 212 11.84 -11.16 14.91
C TYR A 212 10.32 -11.23 15.03
N ARG A 213 9.79 -12.36 15.53
CA ARG A 213 8.35 -12.46 15.81
C ARG A 213 7.90 -11.44 16.87
N PHE A 214 8.67 -11.26 17.94
CA PHE A 214 8.45 -10.21 18.93
C PHE A 214 8.40 -8.82 18.28
N CYS A 215 9.37 -8.47 17.44
CA CYS A 215 9.43 -7.18 16.77
C CYS A 215 8.19 -6.95 15.89
N ASN A 216 7.82 -7.92 15.07
CA ASN A 216 6.67 -7.81 14.15
C ASN A 216 5.35 -7.68 14.91
N VAL A 217 5.14 -8.52 15.93
CA VAL A 217 3.94 -8.47 16.77
C VAL A 217 3.85 -7.14 17.51
N SER A 218 4.95 -6.69 18.10
CA SER A 218 4.99 -5.43 18.85
C SER A 218 4.77 -4.21 17.95
N ALA A 219 5.32 -4.21 16.74
CA ALA A 219 5.04 -3.15 15.77
C ALA A 219 3.55 -3.10 15.40
N ALA A 220 2.94 -4.26 15.11
CA ALA A 220 1.50 -4.36 14.85
C ALA A 220 0.65 -3.82 16.02
N GLU A 221 0.99 -4.19 17.27
CA GLU A 221 0.32 -3.69 18.45
C GLU A 221 0.47 -2.18 18.63
N THR A 222 1.60 -1.62 18.26
CA THR A 222 1.84 -0.17 18.31
C THR A 222 0.97 0.55 17.27
N VAL A 223 0.89 0.02 16.06
CA VAL A 223 -0.03 0.53 15.02
C VAL A 223 -1.47 0.52 15.52
N GLU A 224 -1.93 -0.62 16.06
CA GLU A 224 -3.30 -0.74 16.55
C GLU A 224 -3.57 0.20 17.74
N TYR A 225 -2.62 0.38 18.63
CA TYR A 225 -2.73 1.30 19.76
C TYR A 225 -2.97 2.75 19.33
N PHE A 226 -2.20 3.24 18.37
CA PHE A 226 -2.39 4.59 17.85
C PHE A 226 -3.66 4.71 17.00
N ALA A 227 -3.99 3.67 16.22
CA ALA A 227 -5.24 3.64 15.48
C ALA A 227 -6.47 3.71 16.40
N LYS A 228 -6.43 2.99 17.54
CA LYS A 228 -7.47 3.05 18.57
C LYS A 228 -7.64 4.47 19.09
N ILE A 229 -6.56 5.14 19.45
CA ILE A 229 -6.60 6.52 19.95
C ILE A 229 -7.22 7.46 18.90
N ALA A 230 -6.73 7.42 17.67
CA ALA A 230 -7.27 8.26 16.61
C ALA A 230 -8.77 8.01 16.37
N LYS A 231 -9.18 6.73 16.41
CA LYS A 231 -10.60 6.32 16.24
C LYS A 231 -11.48 6.80 17.39
N GLU A 232 -11.04 6.61 18.63
CA GLU A 232 -11.83 6.97 19.83
C GLU A 232 -11.94 8.50 20.00
N GLU A 233 -10.88 9.26 19.70
CA GLU A 233 -10.90 10.72 19.84
C GLU A 233 -11.69 11.40 18.70
N SER A 234 -11.70 10.83 17.47
CA SER A 234 -12.35 11.48 16.32
C SER A 234 -13.69 10.88 15.91
N GLY A 235 -13.92 9.59 16.16
CA GLY A 235 -15.07 8.84 15.62
C GLY A 235 -15.03 8.66 14.10
N LYS A 236 -13.90 8.97 13.43
CA LYS A 236 -13.74 8.96 11.96
C LYS A 236 -13.01 7.72 11.49
N ILE A 237 -12.85 7.54 10.18
CA ILE A 237 -12.09 6.41 9.64
C ILE A 237 -10.60 6.56 9.98
N VAL A 238 -9.93 5.44 10.19
CA VAL A 238 -8.50 5.41 10.47
C VAL A 238 -7.82 4.38 9.59
N GLY A 239 -6.66 4.73 9.07
CA GLY A 239 -5.83 3.82 8.28
C GLY A 239 -4.36 3.91 8.62
N THR A 240 -3.58 3.04 7.99
CA THR A 240 -2.15 2.91 8.23
C THR A 240 -1.42 2.28 7.05
N PHE A 241 -0.13 2.50 6.98
CA PHE A 241 0.79 1.64 6.24
C PHE A 241 1.13 0.43 7.10
N TYR A 242 0.95 -0.79 6.60
CA TYR A 242 1.45 -1.98 7.28
C TYR A 242 1.26 -3.25 6.42
N GLY A 243 2.07 -4.29 6.68
CA GLY A 243 1.86 -5.62 6.12
C GLY A 243 2.70 -5.95 4.89
N TYR A 244 3.90 -5.40 4.75
CA TYR A 244 4.77 -5.51 3.58
C TYR A 244 5.36 -6.93 3.34
N SER A 245 4.70 -7.96 3.80
CA SER A 245 5.16 -9.34 3.79
C SER A 245 5.30 -9.97 2.39
N VAL A 246 4.83 -9.30 1.34
CA VAL A 246 5.01 -9.76 -0.05
C VAL A 246 6.36 -9.34 -0.62
N GLU A 247 6.86 -8.16 -0.26
CA GLU A 247 8.05 -7.56 -0.88
C GLU A 247 9.26 -7.50 0.04
N VAL A 248 9.07 -7.11 1.29
CA VAL A 248 10.16 -6.94 2.25
C VAL A 248 10.55 -8.32 2.80
N PRO A 249 11.71 -8.88 2.40
CA PRO A 249 12.07 -10.23 2.82
C PRO A 249 12.64 -10.31 4.23
N ASP A 250 13.12 -9.17 4.78
CA ASP A 250 13.80 -9.16 6.06
C ASP A 250 12.80 -8.95 7.21
N PRO A 251 12.67 -9.93 8.11
CA PRO A 251 11.75 -9.85 9.23
C PRO A 251 12.13 -8.77 10.26
N GLY A 252 13.34 -8.24 10.21
CA GLY A 252 13.81 -7.17 11.09
C GLY A 252 13.12 -5.82 10.85
N PHE A 253 12.48 -5.62 9.70
CA PHE A 253 11.71 -4.39 9.45
C PHE A 253 10.42 -4.27 10.27
N GLY A 254 9.90 -5.35 10.85
CA GLY A 254 8.75 -5.26 11.78
C GLY A 254 7.37 -5.23 11.12
N THR A 255 7.25 -5.60 9.84
CA THR A 255 6.00 -5.46 9.07
C THR A 255 5.29 -6.79 8.75
N HIS A 256 5.77 -7.90 9.33
CA HIS A 256 5.31 -9.26 9.03
C HIS A 256 4.32 -9.78 10.08
N ALA A 257 3.31 -9.00 10.43
CA ALA A 257 2.25 -9.42 11.34
C ALA A 257 0.89 -8.77 10.98
N LEU A 258 0.57 -8.67 9.68
CA LEU A 258 -0.71 -8.16 9.20
C LEU A 258 -1.88 -8.97 9.76
N GLY A 259 -1.73 -10.30 9.83
CA GLY A 259 -2.75 -11.20 10.37
C GLY A 259 -3.21 -10.82 11.77
N LYS A 260 -2.34 -10.19 12.58
CA LYS A 260 -2.67 -9.70 13.93
C LYS A 260 -3.62 -8.51 13.92
N ILE A 261 -3.48 -7.58 12.98
CA ILE A 261 -4.24 -6.31 12.99
C ILE A 261 -5.24 -6.15 11.85
N VAL A 262 -5.26 -7.05 10.88
CA VAL A 262 -6.20 -6.97 9.75
C VAL A 262 -7.67 -7.05 10.19
N ASN A 263 -7.95 -7.66 11.34
CA ASN A 263 -9.28 -7.73 11.96
C ASN A 263 -9.55 -6.60 12.97
N SER A 264 -8.61 -5.69 13.20
CA SER A 264 -8.79 -4.62 14.19
C SER A 264 -10.02 -3.76 13.88
N PRO A 265 -10.89 -3.50 14.87
CA PRO A 265 -12.04 -2.61 14.69
C PRO A 265 -11.65 -1.13 14.58
N TYR A 266 -10.40 -0.80 14.87
CA TYR A 266 -9.89 0.57 14.86
C TYR A 266 -9.31 0.98 13.51
N LEU A 267 -9.06 0.02 12.61
CA LEU A 267 -8.52 0.26 11.27
C LEU A 267 -9.61 0.04 10.21
N ASP A 268 -9.86 1.05 9.39
CA ASP A 268 -10.82 1.01 8.28
C ASP A 268 -10.13 0.81 6.94
N PHE A 269 -8.87 1.23 6.81
CA PHE A 269 -8.10 1.07 5.59
C PHE A 269 -6.62 0.78 5.85
N PHE A 270 -5.99 0.14 4.86
CA PHE A 270 -4.55 -0.08 4.80
C PHE A 270 -4.00 0.54 3.51
N CYS A 271 -2.72 0.79 3.48
CA CYS A 271 -2.06 1.30 2.29
C CYS A 271 -0.61 0.81 2.17
N SER A 272 -0.12 0.81 0.95
CA SER A 272 1.30 0.69 0.62
C SER A 272 1.60 1.31 -0.75
N PRO A 273 2.85 1.63 -1.04
CA PRO A 273 3.29 1.86 -2.40
C PRO A 273 3.05 0.63 -3.30
N VAL A 274 3.12 0.83 -4.61
CA VAL A 274 3.32 -0.27 -5.55
C VAL A 274 4.73 -0.84 -5.38
N SER A 275 4.91 -2.10 -5.68
CA SER A 275 6.19 -2.80 -5.58
C SER A 275 7.33 -2.02 -6.24
N TYR A 276 8.50 -2.03 -5.60
CA TYR A 276 9.73 -1.44 -6.15
C TYR A 276 10.58 -2.44 -6.93
N ARG A 277 10.11 -3.69 -7.06
CA ARG A 277 10.85 -4.74 -7.78
C ARG A 277 11.14 -4.33 -9.21
N ASN A 278 12.27 -4.80 -9.71
CA ASN A 278 12.75 -4.53 -11.07
C ASN A 278 12.73 -3.04 -11.41
N LEU A 279 12.94 -2.17 -10.41
CA LEU A 279 12.92 -0.72 -10.55
C LEU A 279 11.62 -0.21 -11.21
N ARG A 280 10.51 -0.91 -11.01
CA ARG A 280 9.21 -0.62 -11.65
C ARG A 280 9.28 -0.55 -13.17
N ALA A 281 10.04 -1.44 -13.80
CA ALA A 281 10.19 -1.47 -15.25
C ALA A 281 8.83 -1.51 -15.97
N LEU A 282 8.75 -0.85 -17.13
CA LEU A 282 7.48 -0.75 -17.89
C LEU A 282 6.89 -2.12 -18.24
N LYS A 283 7.72 -3.11 -18.55
CA LYS A 283 7.29 -4.46 -18.92
C LYS A 283 6.91 -5.36 -17.73
N GLU A 284 7.10 -4.89 -16.51
CA GLU A 284 6.86 -5.68 -15.31
C GLU A 284 5.47 -5.40 -14.71
N ASP A 285 5.00 -6.32 -13.88
CA ASP A 285 3.74 -6.13 -13.15
C ASP A 285 3.84 -4.97 -12.15
N SER A 286 2.72 -4.29 -11.94
CA SER A 286 2.52 -3.39 -10.80
C SER A 286 2.08 -4.18 -9.58
N ALA A 287 2.97 -5.05 -9.07
CA ALA A 287 2.67 -5.96 -7.97
C ALA A 287 2.32 -5.22 -6.66
N ASP A 288 1.58 -5.89 -5.79
CA ASP A 288 1.30 -5.40 -4.45
C ASP A 288 2.43 -5.80 -3.49
N MET A 289 2.68 -4.98 -2.48
CA MET A 289 3.63 -5.26 -1.40
C MET A 289 2.98 -5.99 -0.21
N VAL A 290 1.66 -6.08 -0.20
CA VAL A 290 0.82 -6.50 0.93
C VAL A 290 -0.20 -7.55 0.46
N PRO A 291 -0.63 -8.50 1.30
CA PRO A 291 -1.74 -9.44 0.99
C PRO A 291 -3.10 -8.72 0.92
N THR A 292 -3.32 -7.97 -0.16
CA THR A 292 -4.46 -7.06 -0.31
C THR A 292 -5.81 -7.75 -0.32
N ALA A 293 -5.88 -8.99 -0.83
CA ALA A 293 -7.14 -9.73 -0.84
C ALA A 293 -7.63 -10.10 0.57
N SER A 294 -6.71 -10.36 1.50
CA SER A 294 -7.06 -10.58 2.91
C SER A 294 -7.65 -9.33 3.58
N ILE A 295 -7.18 -8.14 3.20
CA ILE A 295 -7.68 -6.86 3.69
C ILE A 295 -9.09 -6.60 3.13
N LEU A 296 -9.23 -6.68 1.81
CA LEU A 296 -10.50 -6.41 1.11
C LEU A 296 -11.61 -7.40 1.51
N ALA A 297 -11.28 -8.68 1.72
CA ALA A 297 -12.23 -9.71 2.14
C ALA A 297 -12.84 -9.44 3.53
N ARG A 298 -12.19 -8.61 4.34
CA ARG A 298 -12.69 -8.18 5.66
C ARG A 298 -13.49 -6.87 5.60
N GLY A 299 -13.83 -6.42 4.39
CA GLY A 299 -14.58 -5.17 4.20
C GLY A 299 -13.77 -3.91 4.50
N LYS A 300 -12.43 -4.02 4.63
CA LYS A 300 -11.55 -2.88 4.81
C LYS A 300 -11.11 -2.35 3.46
N MET A 301 -10.86 -1.05 3.38
CA MET A 301 -10.40 -0.41 2.17
C MET A 301 -8.88 -0.54 2.02
N TYR A 302 -8.41 -0.55 0.80
CA TYR A 302 -6.99 -0.52 0.51
C TYR A 302 -6.66 0.62 -0.45
N PHE A 303 -5.73 1.49 -0.04
CA PHE A 303 -5.17 2.51 -0.90
C PHE A 303 -3.83 2.06 -1.48
N THR A 304 -3.73 2.06 -2.78
CA THR A 304 -2.43 1.99 -3.46
C THR A 304 -1.83 3.39 -3.49
N GLU A 305 -0.68 3.57 -2.88
CA GLU A 305 0.12 4.77 -3.07
C GLU A 305 0.85 4.64 -4.41
N ALA A 306 0.45 5.47 -5.38
CA ALA A 306 1.14 5.56 -6.65
C ALA A 306 2.37 6.48 -6.50
N ASP A 307 3.39 5.99 -5.83
CA ASP A 307 4.71 6.60 -5.79
C ASP A 307 5.43 6.33 -7.12
N ILE A 308 4.84 6.82 -8.20
CA ILE A 308 5.36 6.69 -9.56
C ILE A 308 5.96 8.02 -9.98
N ARG A 309 7.25 8.02 -10.20
CA ARG A 309 7.98 9.19 -10.67
C ARG A 309 7.77 9.40 -12.15
N THR A 310 7.65 10.65 -12.55
CA THR A 310 7.68 11.08 -13.95
C THR A 310 9.07 11.58 -14.33
N HIS A 311 9.29 11.86 -15.59
CA HIS A 311 10.55 12.47 -16.08
C HIS A 311 10.82 13.86 -15.48
N LEU A 312 9.81 14.49 -14.86
CA LEU A 312 9.95 15.75 -14.12
C LEU A 312 10.43 15.56 -12.68
N SER A 313 10.57 14.32 -12.21
CA SER A 313 11.04 14.07 -10.84
C SER A 313 12.47 14.53 -10.65
N ASP A 314 12.74 15.16 -9.49
CA ASP A 314 14.06 15.63 -9.14
C ASP A 314 14.39 15.30 -7.67
N TYR A 315 15.60 15.58 -7.24
CA TYR A 315 16.06 15.35 -5.89
C TYR A 315 15.49 16.38 -4.91
N PRO A 316 15.33 16.04 -3.63
CA PRO A 316 14.72 16.94 -2.64
C PRO A 316 15.47 18.27 -2.51
N GLU A 317 16.81 18.26 -2.56
CA GLU A 317 17.63 19.47 -2.47
C GLU A 317 17.51 20.41 -3.67
N ARG A 318 16.98 19.92 -4.81
CA ARG A 318 16.65 20.76 -5.98
C ARG A 318 15.23 21.26 -5.92
N SER A 319 14.34 20.45 -5.36
CA SER A 319 12.92 20.80 -5.19
C SER A 319 12.70 21.81 -4.06
N ARG A 320 13.57 21.80 -3.03
CA ARG A 320 13.54 22.74 -1.91
C ARG A 320 14.94 23.23 -1.54
N LYS A 321 15.18 24.53 -1.75
CA LYS A 321 16.53 25.16 -1.66
C LYS A 321 17.09 25.28 -0.24
N ASP A 322 16.24 25.19 0.79
CA ASP A 322 16.65 25.22 2.20
C ASP A 322 17.15 23.87 2.70
N ILE A 323 16.92 22.78 1.98
CA ILE A 323 17.48 21.47 2.33
C ILE A 323 18.99 21.47 2.09
N LYS A 324 19.74 21.23 3.17
CA LYS A 324 21.19 21.06 3.16
C LYS A 324 21.54 19.69 3.70
N LEU A 325 21.66 18.72 2.81
CA LEU A 325 22.04 17.36 3.18
C LEU A 325 23.55 17.26 3.35
N PRO A 326 24.05 16.60 4.41
CA PRO A 326 25.49 16.33 4.58
C PRO A 326 26.04 15.45 3.44
N VAL A 327 25.20 14.56 2.91
CA VAL A 327 25.44 13.77 1.69
C VAL A 327 24.25 13.96 0.78
N PRO A 328 24.42 14.26 -0.51
CA PRO A 328 23.32 14.39 -1.44
C PRO A 328 22.48 13.11 -1.47
N TYR A 329 21.14 13.25 -1.33
CA TYR A 329 20.24 12.11 -1.41
C TYR A 329 20.20 11.55 -2.83
N ARG A 330 20.62 10.33 -2.99
CA ARG A 330 20.66 9.59 -4.27
C ARG A 330 20.05 8.20 -4.12
N GLY A 331 19.37 7.94 -3.01
CA GLY A 331 18.80 6.65 -2.66
C GLY A 331 17.56 6.25 -3.45
N SER A 332 17.19 7.04 -4.45
CA SER A 332 16.09 6.67 -5.33
C SER A 332 16.47 5.45 -6.15
N ILE A 333 15.75 4.37 -5.95
CA ILE A 333 15.95 3.10 -6.65
C ILE A 333 15.14 3.00 -7.93
N TRP A 334 14.26 3.97 -8.17
CA TRP A 334 13.42 4.04 -9.37
C TRP A 334 13.52 5.41 -10.00
N PHE A 335 13.43 5.42 -11.31
CA PHE A 335 13.44 6.62 -12.11
C PHE A 335 12.06 6.83 -12.72
N GLY A 336 11.74 8.06 -13.12
CA GLY A 336 10.60 8.37 -13.96
C GLY A 336 10.79 7.82 -15.38
N GLY A 337 9.78 7.99 -16.20
CA GLY A 337 9.85 7.71 -17.63
C GLY A 337 10.91 8.57 -18.31
N LYS A 338 11.22 8.29 -19.56
CA LYS A 338 12.13 9.10 -20.38
C LYS A 338 11.50 10.42 -20.81
N ASP A 339 10.18 10.39 -20.95
CA ASP A 339 9.34 11.49 -21.39
C ASP A 339 7.89 11.28 -20.93
N THR A 340 7.02 12.22 -21.25
CA THR A 340 5.58 12.14 -20.90
C THR A 340 4.90 10.88 -21.43
N GLY A 341 5.33 10.34 -22.57
CA GLY A 341 4.76 9.11 -23.12
C GLY A 341 5.03 7.90 -22.23
N ASP A 342 6.28 7.71 -21.81
CA ASP A 342 6.67 6.66 -20.87
C ASP A 342 5.95 6.83 -19.51
N ASP A 343 5.83 8.08 -19.01
CA ASP A 343 5.13 8.38 -17.76
C ASP A 343 3.66 7.94 -17.82
N ILE A 344 2.95 8.26 -18.91
CA ILE A 344 1.56 7.85 -19.13
C ILE A 344 1.43 6.32 -19.10
N LEU A 345 2.34 5.59 -19.73
CA LEU A 345 2.34 4.12 -19.74
C LEU A 345 2.47 3.54 -18.32
N HIS A 346 3.35 4.09 -17.49
CA HIS A 346 3.50 3.70 -16.10
C HIS A 346 2.24 3.95 -15.27
N LEU A 347 1.72 5.17 -15.33
CA LEU A 347 0.56 5.59 -14.54
C LEU A 347 -0.70 4.82 -14.94
N ARG A 348 -0.90 4.59 -16.25
CA ARG A 348 -2.05 3.83 -16.76
C ARG A 348 -2.03 2.35 -16.34
N LYS A 349 -0.85 1.73 -16.24
CA LYS A 349 -0.68 0.37 -15.73
C LYS A 349 -1.11 0.27 -14.25
N VAL A 350 -0.67 1.20 -13.41
CA VAL A 350 -1.07 1.24 -11.98
C VAL A 350 -2.57 1.49 -11.84
N LEU A 351 -3.12 2.42 -12.61
CA LEU A 351 -4.56 2.67 -12.65
C LEU A 351 -5.36 1.40 -12.98
N ALA A 352 -4.96 0.67 -14.02
CA ALA A 352 -5.62 -0.57 -14.44
C ALA A 352 -5.61 -1.63 -13.35
N LYS A 353 -4.46 -1.82 -12.68
CA LYS A 353 -4.34 -2.74 -11.54
C LYS A 353 -5.30 -2.36 -10.41
N CYS A 354 -5.33 -1.07 -10.01
CA CYS A 354 -6.21 -0.60 -8.95
C CYS A 354 -7.69 -0.80 -9.30
N LEU A 355 -8.08 -0.45 -10.53
CA LEU A 355 -9.46 -0.58 -11.02
C LEU A 355 -9.93 -2.04 -10.99
N CYS A 356 -9.14 -2.96 -11.54
CA CYS A 356 -9.46 -4.40 -11.58
C CYS A 356 -9.41 -5.06 -10.19
N SER A 357 -8.64 -4.52 -9.25
CA SER A 357 -8.52 -5.08 -7.90
C SER A 357 -9.40 -4.39 -6.86
N ASN A 358 -10.26 -3.47 -7.27
CA ASN A 358 -11.12 -2.68 -6.37
C ASN A 358 -10.34 -1.97 -5.26
N LYS A 359 -9.27 -1.27 -5.64
CA LYS A 359 -8.43 -0.50 -4.73
C LYS A 359 -8.65 0.98 -4.95
N ALA A 360 -8.58 1.72 -3.87
CA ALA A 360 -8.42 3.17 -3.90
C ALA A 360 -7.00 3.53 -4.34
N LEU A 361 -6.81 4.73 -4.81
CA LEU A 361 -5.54 5.19 -5.36
C LEU A 361 -5.25 6.61 -4.89
N TRP A 362 -4.06 6.88 -4.40
CA TRP A 362 -3.58 8.24 -4.32
C TRP A 362 -2.29 8.44 -5.11
N TRP A 363 -2.22 9.61 -5.75
CA TRP A 363 -1.06 10.06 -6.47
C TRP A 363 -0.10 10.72 -5.49
N PHE A 364 1.06 10.10 -5.31
CA PHE A 364 2.08 10.58 -4.40
C PHE A 364 3.11 11.43 -5.14
N ASP A 365 2.88 12.72 -5.12
CA ASP A 365 3.72 13.75 -5.74
C ASP A 365 4.79 14.21 -4.74
N MET A 366 5.75 13.32 -4.41
CA MET A 366 6.60 13.38 -3.22
C MET A 366 7.16 14.78 -2.93
N TRP A 367 7.72 15.46 -3.94
CA TRP A 367 8.28 16.80 -3.79
C TRP A 367 7.44 17.91 -4.41
N GLY A 368 6.32 17.59 -5.04
CA GLY A 368 5.44 18.50 -5.75
C GLY A 368 5.86 18.77 -7.19
N GLY A 369 4.91 18.66 -8.13
CA GLY A 369 5.09 18.98 -9.54
C GLY A 369 5.50 17.84 -10.46
N TRP A 370 5.64 16.61 -9.94
CA TRP A 370 5.98 15.46 -10.78
C TRP A 370 4.91 15.15 -11.84
N TYR A 371 3.65 15.43 -11.54
CA TYR A 371 2.53 15.16 -12.45
C TYR A 371 2.13 16.35 -13.32
N ASP A 372 2.90 17.44 -13.33
CA ASP A 372 2.58 18.63 -14.13
C ASP A 372 2.55 18.33 -15.65
N CYS A 373 3.26 17.32 -16.11
CA CYS A 373 3.28 16.88 -17.51
C CYS A 373 2.08 16.00 -17.92
N VAL A 374 1.28 15.48 -16.97
CA VAL A 374 0.21 14.48 -17.20
C VAL A 374 -1.12 14.87 -16.54
N LEU A 375 -1.38 16.16 -16.40
CA LEU A 375 -2.59 16.63 -15.70
C LEU A 375 -3.90 16.33 -16.44
N ALA A 376 -3.87 16.24 -17.77
CA ALA A 376 -5.04 15.84 -18.56
C ALA A 376 -5.37 14.36 -18.32
N GLU A 377 -4.36 13.51 -18.25
CA GLU A 377 -4.48 12.09 -17.92
C GLU A 377 -4.97 11.89 -16.50
N MET A 378 -4.55 12.72 -15.53
CA MET A 378 -5.06 12.66 -14.16
C MET A 378 -6.57 12.89 -14.09
N GLU A 379 -7.12 13.79 -14.90
CA GLU A 379 -8.58 13.98 -15.01
C GLU A 379 -9.28 12.74 -15.57
N GLU A 380 -8.74 12.15 -16.66
CA GLU A 380 -9.24 10.91 -17.25
C GLU A 380 -9.17 9.76 -16.22
N TYR A 381 -8.05 9.61 -15.50
CA TYR A 381 -7.85 8.53 -14.52
C TYR A 381 -8.83 8.63 -13.35
N ARG A 382 -9.09 9.83 -12.84
CA ARG A 382 -10.12 10.07 -11.84
C ARG A 382 -11.50 9.65 -12.36
N HIS A 383 -11.83 9.99 -13.60
CA HIS A 383 -13.08 9.58 -14.24
C HIS A 383 -13.16 8.05 -14.36
N ILE A 384 -12.12 7.38 -14.85
CA ILE A 384 -12.07 5.91 -15.00
C ILE A 384 -12.31 5.23 -13.64
N LEU A 385 -11.68 5.71 -12.56
CA LEU A 385 -11.88 5.16 -11.21
C LEU A 385 -13.31 5.35 -10.66
N SER A 386 -14.12 6.23 -11.26
CA SER A 386 -15.54 6.41 -10.89
C SER A 386 -16.50 5.49 -11.65
N LEU A 387 -16.02 4.77 -12.66
CA LEU A 387 -16.87 3.94 -13.51
C LEU A 387 -17.35 2.69 -12.76
N THR A 388 -18.56 2.28 -13.09
CA THR A 388 -19.08 0.97 -12.68
C THR A 388 -18.59 -0.09 -13.64
N GLY A 389 -18.11 -1.22 -13.14
CA GLY A 389 -17.68 -2.35 -13.93
C GLY A 389 -18.85 -3.07 -14.63
N GLY A 390 -18.50 -4.04 -15.48
CA GLY A 390 -19.46 -4.95 -16.09
C GLY A 390 -19.91 -6.07 -15.14
N THR A 391 -20.65 -7.04 -15.67
CA THR A 391 -21.27 -8.11 -14.87
C THR A 391 -20.36 -9.33 -14.67
N TYR A 392 -19.25 -9.44 -15.38
CA TYR A 392 -18.33 -10.56 -15.23
C TYR A 392 -17.56 -10.47 -13.90
N THR A 393 -17.92 -11.32 -12.97
CA THR A 393 -17.32 -11.38 -11.63
C THR A 393 -16.63 -12.70 -11.32
N ALA A 394 -16.62 -13.65 -12.28
CA ALA A 394 -16.04 -14.97 -12.09
C ALA A 394 -14.53 -14.90 -11.85
N LYS A 395 -14.07 -15.61 -10.82
CA LYS A 395 -12.67 -15.71 -10.43
C LYS A 395 -11.99 -16.97 -10.96
N LYS A 396 -12.66 -17.74 -11.84
CA LYS A 396 -12.15 -19.02 -12.38
C LYS A 396 -10.90 -18.86 -13.25
N CYS A 397 -10.70 -17.69 -13.85
CA CYS A 397 -9.48 -17.36 -14.59
C CYS A 397 -8.46 -16.61 -13.73
N LYS A 398 -8.58 -16.61 -12.39
CA LYS A 398 -7.65 -15.98 -11.45
C LYS A 398 -7.01 -17.00 -10.53
N ALA A 399 -5.78 -16.72 -10.12
CA ALA A 399 -5.10 -17.45 -9.06
C ALA A 399 -5.30 -16.76 -7.70
N ALA A 400 -5.54 -17.55 -6.66
CA ALA A 400 -5.36 -17.16 -5.28
C ALA A 400 -3.94 -17.55 -4.85
N VAL A 401 -3.15 -16.55 -4.50
CA VAL A 401 -1.77 -16.72 -4.07
C VAL A 401 -1.71 -16.59 -2.56
N PHE A 402 -1.19 -17.60 -1.89
CA PHE A 402 -1.10 -17.66 -0.43
C PHE A 402 0.32 -17.42 0.03
N ILE A 403 0.49 -16.46 0.94
CA ILE A 403 1.78 -16.09 1.49
C ILE A 403 1.81 -16.32 3.00
N ASN A 404 2.94 -16.89 3.47
CA ASN A 404 3.27 -16.90 4.88
C ASN A 404 4.08 -15.65 5.21
N GLU A 405 3.63 -14.86 6.18
CA GLU A 405 4.28 -13.60 6.54
C GLU A 405 5.72 -13.78 7.02
N THR A 406 6.08 -14.94 7.55
CA THR A 406 7.44 -15.24 8.04
C THR A 406 8.42 -15.68 6.96
N ALA A 407 7.94 -15.94 5.74
CA ALA A 407 8.75 -16.46 4.63
C ALA A 407 8.28 -15.85 3.29
N PRO A 408 8.44 -14.52 3.09
CA PRO A 408 7.96 -13.85 1.90
C PRO A 408 8.72 -14.27 0.64
N GLN A 409 7.99 -14.58 -0.43
CA GLN A 409 8.51 -14.96 -1.76
C GLN A 409 7.72 -14.27 -2.88
N GLY A 410 7.48 -12.98 -2.73
CA GLY A 410 6.59 -12.25 -3.63
C GLY A 410 7.09 -12.12 -5.08
N GLU A 411 8.35 -12.47 -5.40
CA GLU A 411 8.84 -12.52 -6.78
C GLU A 411 8.04 -13.48 -7.67
N TRP A 412 7.46 -14.53 -7.11
CA TRP A 412 6.56 -15.44 -7.83
C TRP A 412 5.31 -14.76 -8.36
N CYS A 413 4.84 -13.68 -7.71
CA CYS A 413 3.69 -12.92 -8.18
C CYS A 413 3.96 -12.27 -9.54
N GLY A 414 5.14 -11.68 -9.72
CA GLY A 414 5.57 -11.11 -11.01
C GLY A 414 5.68 -12.17 -12.11
N LEU A 415 6.18 -13.37 -11.76
CA LEU A 415 6.29 -14.49 -12.70
C LEU A 415 4.89 -15.01 -13.11
N LEU A 416 3.94 -15.13 -12.17
CA LEU A 416 2.55 -15.47 -12.49
C LEU A 416 1.92 -14.44 -13.44
N ALA A 417 2.12 -13.14 -13.16
CA ALA A 417 1.65 -12.10 -14.05
C ALA A 417 2.24 -12.20 -15.45
N ALA A 418 3.55 -12.43 -15.57
CA ALA A 418 4.25 -12.60 -16.84
C ALA A 418 3.75 -13.82 -17.63
N CYS A 419 3.22 -14.84 -16.94
CA CYS A 419 2.55 -16.00 -17.54
C CYS A 419 1.08 -15.72 -17.93
N GLY A 420 0.59 -14.50 -17.84
CA GLY A 420 -0.80 -14.16 -18.19
C GLY A 420 -1.84 -14.66 -17.18
N VAL A 421 -1.44 -14.83 -15.92
CA VAL A 421 -2.30 -15.26 -14.82
C VAL A 421 -2.62 -14.06 -13.92
N PRO A 422 -3.85 -13.52 -13.96
CA PRO A 422 -4.27 -12.54 -12.98
C PRO A 422 -4.38 -13.21 -11.60
N TYR A 423 -3.98 -12.51 -10.55
CA TYR A 423 -3.92 -13.08 -9.21
C TYR A 423 -4.38 -12.09 -8.14
N ASP A 424 -4.74 -12.62 -6.98
CA ASP A 424 -4.94 -11.88 -5.73
C ASP A 424 -4.15 -12.55 -4.62
N ILE A 425 -3.58 -11.76 -3.68
CA ILE A 425 -2.69 -12.26 -2.64
C ILE A 425 -3.43 -12.31 -1.30
N PHE A 426 -3.39 -13.48 -0.69
CA PHE A 426 -4.00 -13.79 0.61
C PHE A 426 -2.92 -14.16 1.64
N LEU A 427 -3.21 -13.92 2.90
CA LEU A 427 -2.55 -14.62 4.01
C LEU A 427 -2.87 -16.11 3.93
N SER A 428 -1.94 -16.97 4.31
CA SER A 428 -2.12 -18.44 4.23
C SER A 428 -3.31 -18.95 5.02
N GLU A 429 -3.66 -18.33 6.13
CA GLU A 429 -4.83 -18.66 6.96
C GLU A 429 -6.18 -18.32 6.30
N ASP A 430 -6.17 -17.49 5.28
CA ASP A 430 -7.38 -17.00 4.61
C ASP A 430 -7.83 -17.84 3.39
N TYR A 431 -7.28 -19.03 3.23
CA TYR A 431 -7.53 -19.88 2.05
C TYR A 431 -9.02 -20.16 1.79
N SER A 432 -9.84 -20.24 2.83
CA SER A 432 -11.29 -20.49 2.69
C SER A 432 -12.03 -19.32 2.03
N LEU A 433 -11.48 -18.11 2.06
CA LEU A 433 -12.05 -16.93 1.41
C LEU A 433 -11.87 -16.95 -0.12
N ALA A 434 -11.02 -17.84 -0.62
CA ALA A 434 -10.66 -17.94 -2.03
C ALA A 434 -11.41 -19.06 -2.81
N LYS A 435 -12.50 -19.59 -2.30
CA LYS A 435 -13.23 -20.76 -2.85
C LYS A 435 -13.64 -20.64 -4.33
N ASP A 436 -13.79 -19.41 -4.85
CA ASP A 436 -14.27 -19.17 -6.22
C ASP A 436 -13.13 -19.01 -7.24
N TYR A 437 -11.87 -19.08 -6.78
CA TYR A 437 -10.71 -18.97 -7.66
C TYR A 437 -10.47 -20.26 -8.47
N GLY A 438 -9.83 -20.10 -9.64
CA GLY A 438 -9.55 -21.23 -10.54
C GLY A 438 -8.26 -21.96 -10.25
N LEU A 439 -7.33 -21.34 -9.49
CA LEU A 439 -6.03 -21.89 -9.18
C LEU A 439 -5.61 -21.44 -7.78
N PHE A 440 -5.03 -22.35 -7.00
CA PHE A 440 -4.40 -22.05 -5.71
C PHE A 440 -2.88 -22.22 -5.82
N VAL A 441 -2.16 -21.20 -5.35
CA VAL A 441 -0.69 -21.19 -5.35
C VAL A 441 -0.17 -20.85 -3.97
N SER A 442 0.55 -21.77 -3.32
CA SER A 442 1.30 -21.48 -2.10
C SER A 442 2.71 -21.04 -2.46
N LEU A 443 3.12 -19.84 -1.99
CA LEU A 443 4.44 -19.28 -2.31
C LEU A 443 5.58 -19.80 -1.42
N THR A 444 5.29 -20.60 -0.43
CA THR A 444 6.28 -21.12 0.51
C THR A 444 6.19 -22.64 0.60
N GLU A 445 6.41 -23.18 1.79
CA GLU A 445 6.27 -24.60 2.04
C GLU A 445 4.85 -25.08 1.72
N GLN A 446 4.75 -26.39 1.43
CA GLN A 446 3.47 -27.03 1.26
C GLN A 446 2.63 -26.82 2.53
N ASN A 447 1.48 -26.19 2.38
CA ASN A 447 0.49 -26.06 3.44
C ASN A 447 -0.59 -27.10 3.23
N ASP A 448 -0.67 -28.08 4.13
CA ASP A 448 -1.60 -29.19 4.01
C ASP A 448 -3.06 -28.74 4.12
N ASP A 449 -3.37 -27.72 4.92
CA ASP A 449 -4.75 -27.21 5.04
C ASP A 449 -5.22 -26.60 3.72
N ILE A 450 -4.39 -25.78 3.08
CA ILE A 450 -4.67 -25.20 1.76
C ILE A 450 -4.81 -26.33 0.73
N ARG A 451 -3.90 -27.30 0.73
CA ARG A 451 -3.92 -28.43 -0.20
C ARG A 451 -5.19 -29.25 -0.06
N PHE A 452 -5.56 -29.67 1.16
CA PHE A 452 -6.78 -30.42 1.41
C PHE A 452 -8.04 -29.64 1.05
N TYR A 453 -8.07 -28.35 1.38
CA TYR A 453 -9.17 -27.49 0.99
C TYR A 453 -9.32 -27.41 -0.54
N ALA A 454 -8.23 -27.21 -1.26
CA ALA A 454 -8.22 -27.15 -2.71
C ALA A 454 -8.71 -28.47 -3.32
N GLN A 455 -8.25 -29.63 -2.82
CA GLN A 455 -8.66 -30.96 -3.26
C GLN A 455 -10.17 -31.18 -3.05
N ASN A 456 -10.70 -30.85 -1.87
CA ASN A 456 -12.11 -31.01 -1.54
C ASN A 456 -13.01 -30.13 -2.41
N ASN A 457 -12.52 -28.97 -2.87
CA ASN A 457 -13.25 -28.05 -3.73
C ASN A 457 -12.90 -28.19 -5.22
N ARG A 458 -12.09 -29.21 -5.60
CA ARG A 458 -11.63 -29.47 -6.97
C ARG A 458 -10.93 -28.26 -7.61
N ILE A 459 -10.16 -27.52 -6.82
CA ILE A 459 -9.35 -26.39 -7.27
C ILE A 459 -7.93 -26.91 -7.53
N PRO A 460 -7.34 -26.68 -8.71
CA PRO A 460 -5.94 -26.97 -8.96
C PRO A 460 -5.04 -26.27 -7.93
N TYR A 461 -4.04 -26.98 -7.42
CA TYR A 461 -3.12 -26.46 -6.41
C TYR A 461 -1.68 -26.85 -6.74
N PHE A 462 -0.79 -25.90 -6.58
CA PHE A 462 0.65 -26.18 -6.49
C PHE A 462 1.35 -25.29 -5.47
N CYS A 463 2.57 -25.71 -5.11
CA CYS A 463 3.44 -25.02 -4.17
C CYS A 463 4.76 -24.68 -4.88
N THR A 464 5.29 -23.49 -4.65
CA THR A 464 6.54 -23.03 -5.28
C THR A 464 7.80 -23.50 -4.53
N ALA A 465 7.66 -24.09 -3.33
CA ALA A 465 8.79 -24.60 -2.57
C ALA A 465 9.59 -25.63 -3.38
N ALA A 466 10.90 -25.48 -3.42
CA ALA A 466 11.83 -26.36 -4.13
C ALA A 466 11.54 -26.51 -5.64
N LYS A 467 10.93 -25.51 -6.28
CA LYS A 467 10.67 -25.47 -7.72
C LYS A 467 11.59 -24.47 -8.41
N GLU A 468 11.96 -24.79 -9.65
CA GLU A 468 12.66 -23.87 -10.51
C GLU A 468 11.66 -22.85 -11.09
N LYS A 469 12.06 -21.59 -11.16
CA LYS A 469 11.17 -20.51 -11.64
C LYS A 469 10.80 -20.68 -13.12
N GLU A 470 11.68 -21.27 -13.89
CA GLU A 470 11.52 -21.59 -15.31
C GLU A 470 10.40 -22.60 -15.59
N ASP A 471 10.06 -23.43 -14.61
CA ASP A 471 9.02 -24.47 -14.75
C ASP A 471 7.60 -23.94 -14.53
N LEU A 472 7.43 -22.68 -14.11
CA LEU A 472 6.12 -22.15 -13.70
C LEU A 472 5.06 -22.25 -14.80
N SER A 473 5.41 -21.92 -16.04
CA SER A 473 4.47 -22.00 -17.17
C SER A 473 3.99 -23.43 -17.39
N GLY A 474 4.90 -24.39 -17.39
CA GLY A 474 4.58 -25.82 -17.52
C GLY A 474 3.74 -26.34 -16.36
N MET A 475 3.99 -25.87 -15.14
CA MET A 475 3.17 -26.20 -13.96
C MET A 475 1.73 -25.73 -14.13
N ILE A 476 1.53 -24.49 -14.58
CA ILE A 476 0.19 -23.94 -14.83
C ILE A 476 -0.52 -24.75 -15.93
N ASP A 477 0.18 -25.01 -17.06
CA ASP A 477 -0.39 -25.72 -18.21
C ASP A 477 -0.70 -27.20 -17.91
N SER A 478 -0.07 -27.79 -16.90
CA SER A 478 -0.40 -29.14 -16.42
C SER A 478 -1.71 -29.21 -15.62
N THR A 479 -2.33 -28.07 -15.31
CA THR A 479 -3.60 -27.98 -14.58
C THR A 479 -4.77 -27.67 -15.51
N PRO A 480 -6.03 -27.95 -15.12
CA PRO A 480 -7.21 -27.55 -15.87
C PRO A 480 -7.54 -26.04 -15.77
N PHE A 481 -6.61 -25.21 -15.29
CA PHE A 481 -6.77 -23.77 -15.15
C PHE A 481 -6.80 -23.10 -16.53
N VAL A 482 -7.77 -22.19 -16.73
CA VAL A 482 -7.87 -21.41 -17.97
C VAL A 482 -7.02 -20.14 -17.83
N ARG A 483 -5.87 -20.14 -18.48
CA ARG A 483 -4.95 -19.00 -18.56
C ARG A 483 -5.46 -18.01 -19.62
N ILE A 484 -5.63 -16.73 -19.23
CA ILE A 484 -6.21 -15.72 -20.13
C ILE A 484 -5.29 -15.45 -21.34
N THR A 485 -4.00 -15.36 -21.13
CA THR A 485 -2.98 -15.24 -22.19
C THR A 485 -1.70 -15.93 -21.75
N HIS A 486 -0.74 -16.12 -22.66
CA HIS A 486 0.50 -16.83 -22.33
C HIS A 486 1.70 -15.91 -22.13
N ASP A 487 1.60 -14.65 -22.54
CA ASP A 487 2.78 -13.81 -22.70
C ASP A 487 2.54 -12.31 -22.45
N HIS A 488 1.39 -11.94 -21.85
CA HIS A 488 1.09 -10.56 -21.45
C HIS A 488 0.57 -10.51 -20.04
N ILE A 489 0.77 -9.39 -19.36
CA ILE A 489 0.24 -9.19 -18.02
C ILE A 489 -1.24 -8.84 -18.12
N VAL A 490 -2.07 -9.48 -17.31
CA VAL A 490 -3.51 -9.21 -17.29
C VAL A 490 -3.99 -8.94 -15.87
N TYR A 491 -4.92 -8.01 -15.76
CA TYR A 491 -5.64 -7.68 -14.54
C TYR A 491 -7.13 -7.99 -14.74
N LEU A 492 -7.75 -8.64 -13.78
CA LEU A 492 -9.15 -9.05 -13.87
C LEU A 492 -9.85 -8.90 -12.52
N GLY A 493 -11.03 -8.30 -12.51
CA GLY A 493 -11.90 -8.23 -11.34
C GLY A 493 -12.74 -6.96 -11.33
N ASN A 494 -13.65 -6.86 -10.38
CA ASN A 494 -14.53 -5.70 -10.21
C ASN A 494 -15.32 -5.31 -11.49
N GLY A 495 -15.57 -6.29 -12.39
CA GLY A 495 -16.23 -6.05 -13.69
C GLY A 495 -15.34 -5.34 -14.72
N PHE A 496 -14.03 -5.33 -14.50
CA PHE A 496 -13.02 -4.80 -15.42
C PHE A 496 -12.02 -5.87 -15.81
N PHE A 497 -11.46 -5.68 -16.99
CA PHE A 497 -10.34 -6.45 -17.52
C PHE A 497 -9.31 -5.48 -18.11
N ALA A 498 -8.05 -5.73 -17.89
CA ALA A 498 -7.00 -4.99 -18.55
C ALA A 498 -5.88 -5.92 -19.01
N ILE A 499 -5.29 -5.60 -20.18
CA ILE A 499 -4.10 -6.27 -20.70
C ILE A 499 -2.98 -5.24 -20.84
N HIS A 500 -1.80 -5.61 -20.35
CA HIS A 500 -0.57 -4.83 -20.47
C HIS A 500 0.45 -5.60 -21.30
N GLY A 501 0.90 -4.97 -22.39
CA GLY A 501 1.78 -5.59 -23.36
C GLY A 501 3.22 -5.76 -22.87
N THR A 502 3.74 -6.98 -22.88
CA THR A 502 5.16 -7.27 -22.65
C THR A 502 5.96 -7.27 -23.94
N LYS A 503 5.27 -7.39 -25.08
CA LYS A 503 5.78 -7.31 -26.45
C LYS A 503 4.69 -6.81 -27.40
N THR A 504 5.07 -6.40 -28.61
CA THR A 504 4.12 -6.03 -29.66
C THR A 504 3.74 -7.23 -30.52
N GLY A 505 2.45 -7.44 -30.75
CA GLY A 505 1.96 -8.51 -31.62
C GLY A 505 0.50 -8.88 -31.39
N GLU A 506 0.04 -9.85 -32.17
CA GLU A 506 -1.25 -10.49 -31.96
C GLU A 506 -1.13 -11.55 -30.87
N THR A 507 -2.15 -11.62 -30.02
CA THR A 507 -2.32 -12.66 -29.01
C THR A 507 -3.78 -13.06 -28.92
N GLN A 508 -4.06 -14.16 -28.22
CA GLN A 508 -5.41 -14.64 -27.96
C GLN A 508 -5.74 -14.55 -26.48
N LEU A 509 -6.89 -13.94 -26.15
CA LEU A 509 -7.46 -13.97 -24.83
C LEU A 509 -8.40 -15.16 -24.71
N CYS A 510 -8.21 -15.99 -23.68
CA CYS A 510 -9.03 -17.17 -23.40
C CYS A 510 -9.79 -16.98 -22.07
N PHE A 511 -11.11 -17.01 -22.09
CA PHE A 511 -11.94 -16.91 -20.90
C PHE A 511 -12.63 -18.26 -20.59
N ASP A 512 -13.14 -18.43 -19.38
CA ASP A 512 -13.90 -19.63 -19.01
C ASP A 512 -15.26 -19.74 -19.75
N ARG A 513 -15.79 -18.59 -20.23
CA ARG A 513 -17.05 -18.46 -20.96
C ARG A 513 -17.05 -17.27 -21.92
N LYS A 514 -18.12 -17.11 -22.69
CA LYS A 514 -18.26 -15.95 -23.60
C LYS A 514 -18.39 -14.65 -22.81
N VAL A 515 -17.60 -13.66 -23.19
CA VAL A 515 -17.59 -12.32 -22.59
C VAL A 515 -17.70 -11.24 -23.68
N ARG A 516 -18.13 -10.04 -23.27
CA ARG A 516 -18.08 -8.82 -24.05
C ARG A 516 -17.13 -7.85 -23.38
N LEU A 517 -16.14 -7.38 -24.10
CA LEU A 517 -15.15 -6.41 -23.69
C LEU A 517 -15.48 -5.05 -24.33
N ILE A 518 -15.79 -4.05 -23.50
CA ILE A 518 -16.08 -2.68 -23.94
C ILE A 518 -14.88 -1.81 -23.53
N PRO A 519 -14.14 -1.23 -24.47
CA PRO A 519 -12.92 -0.48 -24.17
C PRO A 519 -13.21 0.82 -23.41
N ILE A 520 -12.24 1.27 -22.60
CA ILE A 520 -12.29 2.50 -21.82
C ILE A 520 -11.11 3.39 -22.21
N GLY A 521 -11.39 4.63 -22.60
CA GLY A 521 -10.38 5.65 -22.91
C GLY A 521 -9.49 5.30 -24.12
N THR A 522 -10.01 4.51 -25.07
CA THR A 522 -9.32 4.14 -26.31
C THR A 522 -10.32 4.11 -27.47
N GLU A 523 -9.84 4.24 -28.71
CA GLU A 523 -10.66 4.08 -29.92
C GLU A 523 -10.88 2.60 -30.32
N SER A 524 -10.57 1.65 -29.41
CA SER A 524 -10.69 0.22 -29.69
C SER A 524 -12.16 -0.19 -29.82
N ARG A 525 -12.41 -1.16 -30.69
CA ARG A 525 -13.75 -1.72 -30.92
C ARG A 525 -14.18 -2.65 -29.78
N ILE A 526 -15.49 -2.84 -29.62
CA ILE A 526 -16.06 -3.89 -28.75
C ILE A 526 -15.61 -5.25 -29.27
N LEU A 527 -15.18 -6.13 -28.35
CA LEU A 527 -14.75 -7.49 -28.63
C LEU A 527 -15.69 -8.46 -27.92
N GLU A 528 -16.03 -9.58 -28.57
CA GLU A 528 -16.92 -10.61 -28.00
C GLU A 528 -16.42 -12.01 -28.33
N GLY A 529 -16.51 -12.90 -27.36
CA GLY A 529 -16.14 -14.30 -27.53
C GLY A 529 -15.71 -14.97 -26.24
N LYS A 530 -15.39 -16.25 -26.33
CA LYS A 530 -14.65 -16.99 -25.32
C LYS A 530 -13.16 -16.90 -25.60
N ASP A 531 -12.80 -17.02 -26.88
CA ASP A 531 -11.45 -16.92 -27.41
C ASP A 531 -11.41 -15.70 -28.33
N ILE A 532 -10.68 -14.66 -27.92
CA ILE A 532 -10.74 -13.33 -28.56
C ILE A 532 -9.34 -12.96 -29.04
N PRO A 533 -9.12 -12.83 -30.36
CA PRO A 533 -7.87 -12.31 -30.89
C PRO A 533 -7.76 -10.80 -30.61
N ILE A 534 -6.60 -10.36 -30.16
CA ILE A 534 -6.31 -8.97 -29.88
C ILE A 534 -4.87 -8.62 -30.27
N PHE A 535 -4.68 -7.42 -30.82
CA PHE A 535 -3.34 -6.85 -31.04
C PHE A 535 -2.97 -5.97 -29.86
N VAL A 536 -1.77 -6.20 -29.31
CA VAL A 536 -1.25 -5.48 -28.13
C VAL A 536 0.09 -4.85 -28.50
N LYS A 537 0.30 -3.61 -28.11
CA LYS A 537 1.61 -2.96 -28.24
C LYS A 537 2.40 -3.12 -26.95
N GLU A 538 3.71 -3.24 -27.08
CA GLU A 538 4.63 -3.28 -25.95
C GLU A 538 4.44 -2.08 -25.02
N CYS A 539 4.39 -2.32 -23.72
CA CYS A 539 4.17 -1.35 -22.63
C CYS A 539 2.80 -0.64 -22.63
N GLU A 540 1.94 -0.85 -23.63
CA GLU A 540 0.59 -0.29 -23.64
C GLU A 540 -0.33 -1.06 -22.68
N THR A 541 -1.21 -0.33 -21.98
CA THR A 541 -2.27 -0.93 -21.14
C THR A 541 -3.63 -0.58 -21.71
N VAL A 542 -4.37 -1.59 -22.16
CA VAL A 542 -5.74 -1.45 -22.64
C VAL A 542 -6.70 -1.91 -21.55
N ILE A 543 -7.69 -1.07 -21.22
CA ILE A 543 -8.66 -1.31 -20.16
C ILE A 543 -10.04 -1.51 -20.77
N PHE A 544 -10.79 -2.49 -20.28
CA PHE A 544 -12.14 -2.82 -20.71
C PHE A 544 -13.07 -2.95 -19.50
N ARG A 545 -14.34 -2.61 -19.70
CA ARG A 545 -15.43 -3.21 -18.91
C ARG A 545 -15.68 -4.61 -19.45
N ILE A 546 -15.90 -5.58 -18.58
CA ILE A 546 -16.14 -6.97 -18.97
C ILE A 546 -17.52 -7.43 -18.54
N TRP A 547 -18.29 -7.97 -19.47
CA TRP A 547 -19.66 -8.42 -19.29
C TRP A 547 -19.80 -9.90 -19.58
N ASP A 548 -20.62 -10.60 -18.76
CA ASP A 548 -21.10 -11.93 -19.12
C ASP A 548 -22.04 -11.85 -20.30
N ILE A 549 -21.82 -12.67 -21.32
CA ILE A 549 -22.80 -12.96 -22.36
C ILE A 549 -23.53 -14.23 -21.92
N GLN A 550 -24.74 -14.07 -21.36
CA GLN A 550 -25.61 -15.22 -21.08
C GLN A 550 -25.92 -15.87 -22.42
N THR A 551 -25.59 -17.16 -22.57
CA THR A 551 -26.10 -17.98 -23.65
C THR A 551 -27.60 -18.17 -23.37
N GLU A 552 -28.45 -17.60 -24.20
CA GLU A 552 -29.88 -17.88 -24.26
C GLU A 552 -30.16 -19.39 -24.39
#